data_636500a35d069ffac351aa38eb421260
#
_entry.id   636500a35d069ffac351aa38eb421260
#
_cell.length_a   1.000
_cell.length_b   1.000
_cell.length_c   1.000
_cell.angle_alpha   90.00
_cell.angle_beta   90.00
_cell.angle_gamma   90.00
#
_symmetry.space_group_name_H-M   'P 1'
#
loop_
_entity.id
_entity.type
_entity.pdbx_description
1 polymer ?
#
loop_
_entity_poly.entity_id
_entity_poly.type
_entity_poly.pdbx_seq_one_letter_code
_entity_poly.pdbx_strand_id
1 'polypeptide(L)'
;MTVVDVSHTQWSISRWAQEIESRLVEGYPQQPIINVNTDDQRDFDAIFLGGGAAGRFGAAYLRAMGGRPLIIDQWPFLGGSCPHHACVPHHVFSDAAAQLLLERTFSGRLWFQDMRDKTVSIKAVVEMFRQGRTGPHAFMNFQSKEQLDLEFVLGARGRILDAHTVAAAGQTYRARNLVLATGACPQTLALEGRDFKGVFNFASLVDTLDYEPGPTAVVVGGGKTAIEYGCFFNTTGRRTIVISRDRPLPMINEGETRAYLLERMEEQGMEFWPNSELAAIEGDAQGQVRTVVIRTPKGEIRVATDFVFLGIGECPNSEEAREVLGVSVDAEGFVKVNSRMRTSVPYVYAVGDLVGAPMEMFKARKGGMYAARNIMGEEAHYHLKDYPDFMHTHYEVCWLGLGEEQARERYREVVVLKLPPDNPDGHAVSLPAGDRMMLYAMMEPRLSGFQKLIIDGTSRRILGAFHVGCGAKDGFQYLAPMMRDGLTVDELGEMDELFLNPSYFIQLCRLRAGSKVLRDL
;
A
#
# COMPACT_ATOMS: atom_id res chain seq x y z
N MET A 1 -8.72 29.98 19.60
CA MET A 1 -7.52 29.35 18.98
C MET A 1 -6.92 30.35 18.05
N THR A 2 -5.64 30.61 18.12
CA THR A 2 -4.97 31.49 17.16
C THR A 2 -4.83 30.72 15.85
N VAL A 3 -5.46 31.21 14.80
CA VAL A 3 -5.39 30.64 13.44
C VAL A 3 -4.20 31.22 12.71
N VAL A 4 -3.48 30.40 11.95
CA VAL A 4 -2.40 30.85 11.07
C VAL A 4 -2.97 31.01 9.66
N ASP A 5 -3.22 32.27 9.25
CA ASP A 5 -3.66 32.58 7.89
C ASP A 5 -2.44 32.70 6.96
N VAL A 6 -2.41 31.86 5.94
CA VAL A 6 -1.33 31.81 4.94
C VAL A 6 -1.79 32.26 3.54
N SER A 7 -3.05 32.67 3.38
CA SER A 7 -3.66 32.93 2.09
C SER A 7 -2.97 34.03 1.27
N HIS A 8 -2.46 35.06 1.94
CA HIS A 8 -1.86 36.23 1.30
C HIS A 8 -0.33 36.24 1.30
N THR A 9 0.33 35.18 1.77
CA THR A 9 1.79 35.10 1.86
C THR A 9 2.33 33.88 1.13
N GLN A 10 3.43 34.06 0.40
CA GLN A 10 4.15 32.96 -0.23
C GLN A 10 4.97 32.18 0.80
N TRP A 11 4.90 30.85 0.76
CA TRP A 11 5.60 29.96 1.68
C TRP A 11 6.58 29.05 0.96
N SER A 12 7.83 29.03 1.42
CA SER A 12 8.84 28.09 0.95
C SER A 12 8.67 26.70 1.58
N ILE A 13 9.27 25.67 0.96
CA ILE A 13 9.31 24.32 1.52
C ILE A 13 9.92 24.32 2.92
N SER A 14 11.01 25.06 3.13
CA SER A 14 11.68 25.14 4.44
C SER A 14 10.78 25.75 5.53
N ARG A 15 9.99 26.77 5.17
CA ARG A 15 9.03 27.37 6.10
C ARG A 15 7.90 26.40 6.45
N TRP A 16 7.40 25.65 5.46
CA TRP A 16 6.43 24.60 5.71
C TRP A 16 6.99 23.50 6.61
N ALA A 17 8.26 23.09 6.40
CA ALA A 17 8.90 22.08 7.23
C ALA A 17 8.96 22.52 8.71
N GLN A 18 9.42 23.75 8.96
CA GLN A 18 9.48 24.30 10.32
C GLN A 18 8.10 24.38 10.99
N GLU A 19 7.08 24.81 10.24
CA GLU A 19 5.72 24.93 10.75
C GLU A 19 5.12 23.57 11.11
N ILE A 20 5.31 22.57 10.25
CA ILE A 20 4.81 21.20 10.50
C ILE A 20 5.57 20.57 11.66
N GLU A 21 6.88 20.69 11.70
CA GLU A 21 7.74 20.10 12.73
C GLU A 21 7.37 20.61 14.12
N SER A 22 7.17 21.93 14.28
CA SER A 22 6.74 22.51 15.54
C SER A 22 5.43 21.90 16.06
N ARG A 23 4.49 21.59 15.17
CA ARG A 23 3.18 21.01 15.51
C ARG A 23 3.24 19.52 15.82
N LEU A 24 4.15 18.79 15.18
CA LEU A 24 4.34 17.36 15.46
C LEU A 24 5.01 17.10 16.80
N VAL A 25 5.84 18.03 17.29
CA VAL A 25 6.53 17.94 18.60
C VAL A 25 5.59 18.29 19.75
N GLU A 26 4.73 19.29 19.58
CA GLU A 26 3.89 19.85 20.63
C GLU A 26 2.54 19.14 20.84
N GLY A 27 2.26 18.09 20.06
CA GLY A 27 0.97 17.39 20.03
C GLY A 27 -0.02 17.99 19.03
N TYR A 28 -1.03 17.27 18.77
CA TYR A 28 -1.88 17.35 17.61
C TYR A 28 -3.28 17.86 17.91
N PRO A 29 -3.85 18.68 17.03
CA PRO A 29 -3.36 19.85 16.32
C PRO A 29 -3.49 21.09 17.20
N GLN A 30 -2.48 21.96 17.22
CA GLN A 30 -2.51 23.12 18.12
C GLN A 30 -3.17 24.35 17.49
N GLN A 31 -2.85 24.67 16.24
CA GLN A 31 -3.38 25.85 15.55
C GLN A 31 -3.73 25.50 14.11
N PRO A 32 -4.98 25.71 13.69
CA PRO A 32 -5.36 25.53 12.30
C PRO A 32 -4.60 26.46 11.35
N ILE A 33 -4.26 25.93 10.17
CA ILE A 33 -3.68 26.67 9.07
C ILE A 33 -4.76 26.89 8.04
N ILE A 34 -5.07 28.14 7.72
CA ILE A 34 -6.09 28.52 6.75
C ILE A 34 -5.43 29.12 5.51
N ASN A 35 -5.71 28.54 4.36
CA ASN A 35 -5.38 29.06 3.04
C ASN A 35 -6.68 29.15 2.24
N VAL A 36 -7.49 30.14 2.51
CA VAL A 36 -8.78 30.38 1.84
C VAL A 36 -8.80 31.78 1.27
N ASN A 37 -9.09 31.91 -0.02
CA ASN A 37 -9.25 33.21 -0.67
C ASN A 37 -10.58 33.83 -0.25
N THR A 38 -10.52 34.81 0.68
CA THR A 38 -11.70 35.53 1.18
C THR A 38 -12.26 36.56 0.21
N ASP A 39 -11.50 36.93 -0.82
CA ASP A 39 -11.94 37.89 -1.85
C ASP A 39 -12.86 37.22 -2.88
N ASP A 40 -12.75 35.91 -3.04
CA ASP A 40 -13.65 35.13 -3.89
C ASP A 40 -14.93 34.76 -3.13
N GLN A 41 -16.02 35.43 -3.43
CA GLN A 41 -17.32 35.25 -2.79
C GLN A 41 -18.17 34.08 -3.37
N ARG A 42 -17.64 33.33 -4.35
CA ARG A 42 -18.33 32.16 -4.91
C ARG A 42 -18.37 31.04 -3.89
N ASP A 43 -19.46 30.29 -3.84
CA ASP A 43 -19.50 29.01 -3.11
C ASP A 43 -18.43 28.05 -3.68
N PHE A 44 -17.88 27.19 -2.84
CA PHE A 44 -17.03 26.11 -3.30
C PHE A 44 -17.84 25.13 -4.17
N ASP A 45 -17.24 24.63 -5.25
CA ASP A 45 -17.85 23.58 -6.05
C ASP A 45 -17.83 22.25 -5.32
N ALA A 46 -16.79 22.01 -4.51
CA ALA A 46 -16.73 20.86 -3.62
C ALA A 46 -15.86 21.14 -2.39
N ILE A 47 -16.26 20.56 -1.24
CA ILE A 47 -15.40 20.36 -0.07
C ILE A 47 -14.89 18.93 -0.11
N PHE A 48 -13.57 18.75 -0.07
CA PHE A 48 -12.92 17.46 0.11
C PHE A 48 -12.59 17.28 1.60
N LEU A 49 -13.33 16.41 2.27
CA LEU A 49 -13.12 16.10 3.68
C LEU A 49 -12.06 15.00 3.80
N GLY A 50 -10.82 15.42 4.07
CA GLY A 50 -9.61 14.62 4.04
C GLY A 50 -8.67 15.03 2.89
N GLY A 51 -7.43 15.39 3.23
CA GLY A 51 -6.37 15.85 2.31
C GLY A 51 -5.39 14.75 1.88
N GLY A 52 -5.77 13.48 2.06
CA GLY A 52 -5.01 12.32 1.61
C GLY A 52 -4.90 12.20 0.09
N ALA A 53 -4.39 11.06 -0.40
CA ALA A 53 -4.18 10.84 -1.83
C ALA A 53 -5.44 11.09 -2.67
N ALA A 54 -6.61 10.64 -2.22
CA ALA A 54 -7.87 10.82 -2.93
C ALA A 54 -8.34 12.27 -2.93
N GLY A 55 -8.41 12.91 -1.76
CA GLY A 55 -8.92 14.27 -1.62
C GLY A 55 -8.04 15.31 -2.30
N ARG A 56 -6.70 15.23 -2.06
CA ARG A 56 -5.75 16.16 -2.66
C ARG A 56 -5.71 16.07 -4.20
N PHE A 57 -5.68 14.84 -4.77
CA PHE A 57 -5.71 14.67 -6.23
C PHE A 57 -7.05 15.07 -6.83
N GLY A 58 -8.16 14.77 -6.14
CA GLY A 58 -9.49 15.19 -6.58
C GLY A 58 -9.62 16.72 -6.59
N ALA A 59 -9.18 17.40 -5.54
CA ALA A 59 -9.18 18.86 -5.46
C ALA A 59 -8.29 19.49 -6.54
N ALA A 60 -7.07 18.98 -6.74
CA ALA A 60 -6.17 19.47 -7.78
C ALA A 60 -6.77 19.31 -9.18
N TYR A 61 -7.42 18.18 -9.45
CA TYR A 61 -8.06 17.92 -10.73
C TYR A 61 -9.27 18.83 -10.94
N LEU A 62 -10.10 19.03 -9.91
CA LEU A 62 -11.24 19.94 -9.95
C LEU A 62 -10.78 21.39 -10.21
N ARG A 63 -9.68 21.82 -9.54
CA ARG A 63 -9.08 23.15 -9.77
C ARG A 63 -8.58 23.31 -11.21
N ALA A 64 -7.91 22.30 -11.74
CA ALA A 64 -7.44 22.31 -13.14
C ALA A 64 -8.57 22.39 -14.16
N MET A 65 -9.77 21.93 -13.82
CA MET A 65 -10.98 22.07 -14.63
C MET A 65 -11.72 23.41 -14.44
N GLY A 66 -11.16 24.33 -13.66
CA GLY A 66 -11.72 25.65 -13.40
C GLY A 66 -12.69 25.73 -12.22
N GLY A 67 -12.87 24.65 -11.48
CA GLY A 67 -13.67 24.62 -10.26
C GLY A 67 -12.94 25.22 -9.05
N ARG A 68 -13.68 25.47 -7.99
CA ARG A 68 -13.19 25.97 -6.69
C ARG A 68 -13.32 24.88 -5.63
N PRO A 69 -12.26 24.06 -5.36
CA PRO A 69 -12.24 23.09 -4.29
C PRO A 69 -11.78 23.71 -2.97
N LEU A 70 -12.27 23.15 -1.84
CA LEU A 70 -11.71 23.35 -0.50
C LEU A 70 -11.31 22.00 0.08
N ILE A 71 -10.10 21.88 0.60
CA ILE A 71 -9.66 20.70 1.35
C ILE A 71 -9.74 21.01 2.84
N ILE A 72 -10.35 20.12 3.62
CA ILE A 72 -10.34 20.20 5.09
C ILE A 72 -9.68 18.94 5.63
N ASP A 73 -8.61 19.08 6.42
CA ASP A 73 -7.91 17.96 7.03
C ASP A 73 -7.58 18.23 8.50
N GLN A 74 -7.69 17.18 9.32
CA GLN A 74 -7.33 17.26 10.74
C GLN A 74 -5.82 17.36 10.97
N TRP A 75 -5.01 16.96 10.01
CA TRP A 75 -3.56 17.05 10.08
C TRP A 75 -3.03 18.39 9.55
N PRO A 76 -1.90 18.90 10.05
CA PRO A 76 -1.32 20.17 9.61
C PRO A 76 -0.60 20.04 8.24
N PHE A 77 -0.76 18.92 7.56
CA PHE A 77 -0.15 18.62 6.27
C PHE A 77 -1.11 17.85 5.36
N LEU A 78 -0.84 17.93 4.07
CA LEU A 78 -1.51 17.18 3.02
C LEU A 78 -0.75 15.89 2.69
N GLY A 79 -1.44 14.93 2.06
CA GLY A 79 -0.88 13.63 1.68
C GLY A 79 -1.50 12.46 2.44
N GLY A 80 -2.08 12.71 3.61
CA GLY A 80 -2.75 11.70 4.43
C GLY A 80 -1.80 10.67 5.05
N SER A 81 -2.31 9.47 5.31
CA SER A 81 -1.57 8.39 5.95
C SER A 81 -0.34 7.92 5.17
N CYS A 82 -0.38 7.97 3.84
CA CYS A 82 0.68 7.44 2.99
C CYS A 82 2.08 8.00 3.33
N PRO A 83 2.36 9.32 3.32
CA PRO A 83 3.68 9.83 3.68
C PRO A 83 3.93 9.84 5.19
N HIS A 84 2.90 9.69 6.02
CA HIS A 84 3.03 9.89 7.46
C HIS A 84 3.38 8.61 8.21
N HIS A 85 2.63 7.53 7.99
CA HIS A 85 2.81 6.27 8.71
C HIS A 85 2.42 4.99 7.93
N ALA A 86 2.07 5.10 6.64
CA ALA A 86 1.68 3.96 5.82
C ALA A 86 2.68 3.68 4.68
N CYS A 87 2.42 4.13 3.44
CA CYS A 87 3.19 3.72 2.26
C CYS A 87 4.67 4.11 2.35
N VAL A 88 5.00 5.36 2.70
CA VAL A 88 6.39 5.82 2.65
C VAL A 88 7.26 5.14 3.71
N PRO A 89 6.89 5.05 5.00
CA PRO A 89 7.68 4.29 5.96
C PRO A 89 7.78 2.81 5.59
N HIS A 90 6.70 2.22 5.07
CA HIS A 90 6.72 0.85 4.57
C HIS A 90 7.77 0.65 3.46
N HIS A 91 7.87 1.58 2.50
CA HIS A 91 8.92 1.52 1.48
C HIS A 91 10.33 1.66 2.08
N VAL A 92 10.53 2.53 3.07
CA VAL A 92 11.81 2.64 3.77
C VAL A 92 12.19 1.34 4.46
N PHE A 93 11.23 0.65 5.10
CA PHE A 93 11.47 -0.64 5.75
C PHE A 93 11.76 -1.74 4.72
N SER A 94 11.04 -1.76 3.61
CA SER A 94 11.25 -2.73 2.53
C SER A 94 12.60 -2.54 1.83
N ASP A 95 13.01 -1.31 1.58
CA ASP A 95 14.32 -0.99 1.00
C ASP A 95 15.45 -1.39 1.95
N ALA A 96 15.31 -1.10 3.24
CA ALA A 96 16.26 -1.53 4.27
C ALA A 96 16.35 -3.06 4.33
N ALA A 97 15.22 -3.77 4.28
CA ALA A 97 15.17 -5.22 4.27
C ALA A 97 15.86 -5.81 3.02
N ALA A 98 15.60 -5.26 1.84
CA ALA A 98 16.23 -5.69 0.60
C ALA A 98 17.74 -5.49 0.62
N GLN A 99 18.22 -4.36 1.14
CA GLN A 99 19.65 -4.09 1.30
C GLN A 99 20.31 -5.07 2.26
N LEU A 100 19.70 -5.34 3.42
CA LEU A 100 20.21 -6.29 4.40
C LEU A 100 20.24 -7.71 3.88
N LEU A 101 19.24 -8.13 3.14
CA LEU A 101 19.19 -9.44 2.50
C LEU A 101 20.36 -9.60 1.51
N LEU A 102 20.60 -8.58 0.68
CA LEU A 102 21.71 -8.56 -0.27
C LEU A 102 23.05 -8.72 0.46
N GLU A 103 23.30 -7.94 1.51
CA GLU A 103 24.52 -7.99 2.28
C GLU A 103 24.76 -9.35 2.94
N ARG A 104 23.72 -9.96 3.50
CA ARG A 104 23.79 -11.29 4.10
C ARG A 104 24.00 -12.40 3.07
N THR A 105 23.25 -12.37 1.97
CA THR A 105 23.33 -13.37 0.90
C THR A 105 24.75 -13.45 0.32
N PHE A 106 25.41 -12.33 0.15
CA PHE A 106 26.73 -12.25 -0.45
C PHE A 106 27.87 -12.01 0.57
N SER A 107 27.58 -12.22 1.85
CA SER A 107 28.56 -12.12 2.94
C SER A 107 29.69 -13.09 2.75
N GLY A 108 30.94 -12.61 2.89
CA GLY A 108 32.15 -13.41 2.66
C GLY A 108 32.46 -13.72 1.19
N ARG A 109 31.61 -13.31 0.26
CA ARG A 109 31.79 -13.47 -1.20
C ARG A 109 32.09 -12.15 -1.91
N LEU A 110 31.26 -11.13 -1.70
CA LEU A 110 31.47 -9.76 -2.20
C LEU A 110 31.99 -8.81 -1.11
N TRP A 111 31.73 -9.12 0.15
CA TRP A 111 32.12 -8.30 1.29
C TRP A 111 33.25 -8.98 2.08
N PHE A 112 34.22 -8.20 2.52
CA PHE A 112 35.33 -8.69 3.35
C PHE A 112 34.89 -9.06 4.77
N GLN A 113 33.82 -8.45 5.26
CA GLN A 113 33.25 -8.75 6.58
C GLN A 113 32.08 -9.72 6.45
N ASP A 114 31.96 -10.61 7.42
CA ASP A 114 30.78 -11.47 7.54
C ASP A 114 29.63 -10.67 8.14
N MET A 115 28.56 -10.56 7.38
CA MET A 115 27.35 -9.80 7.75
C MET A 115 26.20 -10.72 8.18
N ARG A 116 26.36 -12.06 8.14
CA ARG A 116 25.27 -13.02 8.39
C ARG A 116 24.67 -12.90 9.77
N ASP A 117 25.49 -12.66 10.77
CA ASP A 117 25.06 -12.55 12.17
C ASP A 117 24.80 -11.10 12.62
N LYS A 118 24.82 -10.15 11.70
CA LYS A 118 24.52 -8.75 12.04
C LYS A 118 23.03 -8.52 12.16
N THR A 119 22.66 -7.85 13.23
CA THR A 119 21.30 -7.37 13.47
C THR A 119 21.19 -5.89 13.13
N VAL A 120 19.99 -5.44 12.75
CA VAL A 120 19.70 -4.05 12.51
C VAL A 120 18.65 -3.57 13.50
N SER A 121 18.85 -2.38 14.02
CA SER A 121 17.93 -1.75 14.97
C SER A 121 16.66 -1.29 14.23
N ILE A 122 15.53 -1.89 14.59
CA ILE A 122 14.20 -1.43 14.11
C ILE A 122 13.94 -0.01 14.60
N LYS A 123 14.28 0.27 15.87
CA LYS A 123 14.16 1.61 16.44
C LYS A 123 14.92 2.64 15.63
N ALA A 124 16.17 2.38 15.26
CA ALA A 124 16.97 3.32 14.48
C ALA A 124 16.36 3.61 13.10
N VAL A 125 15.82 2.60 12.41
CA VAL A 125 15.14 2.78 11.11
C VAL A 125 13.88 3.63 11.28
N VAL A 126 13.08 3.39 12.30
CA VAL A 126 11.89 4.17 12.62
C VAL A 126 12.24 5.63 12.95
N GLU A 127 13.27 5.84 13.77
CA GLU A 127 13.73 7.20 14.14
C GLU A 127 14.27 7.96 12.93
N MET A 128 15.04 7.33 12.07
CA MET A 128 15.52 7.91 10.82
C MET A 128 14.35 8.33 9.92
N PHE A 129 13.33 7.48 9.78
CA PHE A 129 12.13 7.83 9.03
C PHE A 129 11.41 9.03 9.66
N ARG A 130 11.20 9.04 10.99
CA ARG A 130 10.55 10.16 11.69
C ARG A 130 11.26 11.50 11.43
N GLN A 131 12.58 11.51 11.43
CA GLN A 131 13.39 12.69 11.14
C GLN A 131 13.21 13.19 9.70
N GLY A 132 13.05 12.26 8.74
CA GLY A 132 12.91 12.58 7.32
C GLY A 132 11.50 12.93 6.86
N ARG A 133 10.45 12.46 7.55
CA ARG A 133 9.06 12.53 7.07
C ARG A 133 8.50 13.95 6.90
N THR A 134 9.07 14.94 7.59
CA THR A 134 8.63 16.32 7.48
C THR A 134 8.88 16.91 6.08
N GLY A 135 9.92 16.45 5.37
CA GLY A 135 10.21 16.88 4.01
C GLY A 135 9.08 16.62 3.00
N PRO A 136 8.61 15.39 2.85
CA PRO A 136 7.43 15.08 2.03
C PRO A 136 6.17 15.88 2.41
N HIS A 137 5.89 16.07 3.69
CA HIS A 137 4.75 16.86 4.14
C HIS A 137 4.87 18.33 3.72
N ALA A 138 6.02 18.94 3.96
CA ALA A 138 6.31 20.31 3.58
C ALA A 138 6.20 20.52 2.05
N PHE A 139 6.73 19.57 1.28
CA PHE A 139 6.62 19.61 -0.17
C PHE A 139 5.16 19.54 -0.64
N MET A 140 4.33 18.68 -0.04
CA MET A 140 2.92 18.56 -0.42
C MET A 140 2.12 19.82 -0.09
N ASN A 141 2.37 20.47 1.06
CA ASN A 141 1.74 21.75 1.39
C ASN A 141 2.20 22.85 0.43
N PHE A 142 3.51 22.95 0.19
CA PHE A 142 4.08 23.89 -0.76
C PHE A 142 3.49 23.71 -2.16
N GLN A 143 3.50 22.49 -2.68
CA GLN A 143 2.98 22.20 -4.01
C GLN A 143 1.49 22.53 -4.11
N SER A 144 0.72 22.18 -3.10
CA SER A 144 -0.74 22.40 -3.11
C SER A 144 -1.08 23.89 -3.13
N LYS A 145 -0.38 24.69 -2.33
CA LYS A 145 -0.60 26.13 -2.27
C LYS A 145 0.02 26.87 -3.46
N GLU A 146 1.34 26.72 -3.66
CA GLU A 146 2.11 27.59 -4.55
C GLU A 146 2.10 27.13 -6.02
N GLN A 147 1.84 25.84 -6.29
CA GLN A 147 1.85 25.30 -7.65
C GLN A 147 0.49 24.90 -8.16
N LEU A 148 -0.42 24.45 -7.28
CA LEU A 148 -1.74 23.95 -7.66
C LEU A 148 -2.86 24.91 -7.29
N ASP A 149 -2.57 26.01 -6.62
CA ASP A 149 -3.52 27.04 -6.20
C ASP A 149 -4.75 26.43 -5.48
N LEU A 150 -4.51 25.56 -4.52
CA LEU A 150 -5.54 24.89 -3.74
C LEU A 150 -5.85 25.66 -2.46
N GLU A 151 -7.12 25.81 -2.17
CA GLU A 151 -7.61 26.31 -0.89
C GLU A 151 -7.74 25.17 0.10
N PHE A 152 -7.33 25.40 1.37
CA PHE A 152 -7.39 24.37 2.41
C PHE A 152 -7.49 24.93 3.83
N VAL A 153 -8.03 24.10 4.73
CA VAL A 153 -8.01 24.25 6.19
C VAL A 153 -7.36 23.02 6.78
N LEU A 154 -6.17 23.17 7.37
CA LEU A 154 -5.38 22.06 7.92
C LEU A 154 -5.25 22.20 9.44
N GLY A 155 -5.01 21.07 10.12
CA GLY A 155 -4.90 21.02 11.57
C GLY A 155 -6.24 21.23 12.28
N ALA A 156 -7.36 20.97 11.60
CA ALA A 156 -8.70 21.07 12.15
C ALA A 156 -9.59 19.95 11.64
N ARG A 157 -10.19 19.19 12.54
CA ARG A 157 -11.18 18.17 12.16
C ARG A 157 -12.40 18.85 11.57
N GLY A 158 -12.72 18.52 10.32
CA GLY A 158 -13.97 18.91 9.70
C GLY A 158 -15.15 18.12 10.30
N ARG A 159 -16.22 18.82 10.67
CA ARG A 159 -17.48 18.22 11.15
C ARG A 159 -18.55 18.41 10.08
N ILE A 160 -19.15 17.34 9.67
CA ILE A 160 -20.25 17.34 8.70
C ILE A 160 -21.49 17.91 9.39
N LEU A 161 -22.11 18.96 8.83
CA LEU A 161 -23.37 19.50 9.30
C LEU A 161 -24.54 19.02 8.41
N ASP A 162 -24.32 19.00 7.11
CA ASP A 162 -25.24 18.47 6.09
C ASP A 162 -24.47 18.14 4.80
N ALA A 163 -25.19 17.78 3.71
CA ALA A 163 -24.59 17.42 2.41
C ALA A 163 -23.82 18.58 1.72
N HIS A 164 -23.93 19.80 2.21
CA HIS A 164 -23.36 21.01 1.62
C HIS A 164 -22.50 21.82 2.59
N THR A 165 -22.45 21.44 3.87
CA THR A 165 -21.91 22.29 4.93
C THR A 165 -20.98 21.49 5.85
N VAL A 166 -19.77 22.01 6.05
CA VAL A 166 -18.78 21.46 6.97
C VAL A 166 -18.27 22.56 7.91
N ALA A 167 -18.23 22.29 9.20
CA ALA A 167 -17.64 23.18 10.20
C ALA A 167 -16.19 22.76 10.46
N ALA A 168 -15.25 23.72 10.41
CA ALA A 168 -13.83 23.48 10.74
C ALA A 168 -13.18 24.78 11.26
N ALA A 169 -12.21 24.69 12.16
CA ALA A 169 -11.45 25.82 12.68
C ALA A 169 -12.32 26.98 13.24
N GLY A 170 -13.50 26.67 13.76
CA GLY A 170 -14.45 27.67 14.28
C GLY A 170 -15.26 28.41 13.21
N GLN A 171 -15.15 28.01 11.97
CA GLN A 171 -15.91 28.56 10.83
C GLN A 171 -16.77 27.50 10.16
N THR A 172 -17.71 27.93 9.32
CA THR A 172 -18.58 27.07 8.54
C THR A 172 -18.33 27.33 7.06
N TYR A 173 -18.08 26.26 6.30
CA TYR A 173 -17.80 26.29 4.86
C TYR A 173 -18.96 25.64 4.11
N ARG A 174 -19.37 26.25 2.98
CA ARG A 174 -20.42 25.73 2.12
C ARG A 174 -19.88 25.36 0.75
N ALA A 175 -20.42 24.27 0.20
CA ALA A 175 -20.10 23.83 -1.16
C ALA A 175 -21.34 23.24 -1.85
N ARG A 176 -21.29 23.18 -3.18
CA ARG A 176 -22.32 22.49 -3.97
C ARG A 176 -22.28 20.97 -3.77
N ASN A 177 -21.10 20.43 -3.52
CA ASN A 177 -20.87 19.00 -3.35
C ASN A 177 -19.95 18.74 -2.15
N LEU A 178 -20.13 17.57 -1.52
CA LEU A 178 -19.25 17.06 -0.47
C LEU A 178 -18.54 15.78 -0.98
N VAL A 179 -17.21 15.73 -0.88
CA VAL A 179 -16.40 14.56 -1.20
C VAL A 179 -15.81 14.00 0.08
N LEU A 180 -16.30 12.86 0.51
CA LEU A 180 -15.80 12.11 1.66
C LEU A 180 -14.51 11.41 1.25
N ALA A 181 -13.38 11.86 1.77
CA ALA A 181 -12.03 11.32 1.52
C ALA A 181 -11.30 11.01 2.83
N THR A 182 -12.06 10.62 3.87
CA THR A 182 -11.61 10.41 5.25
C THR A 182 -10.76 9.15 5.45
N GLY A 183 -10.66 8.30 4.41
CA GLY A 183 -9.79 7.12 4.41
C GLY A 183 -10.22 6.03 5.38
N ALA A 184 -9.24 5.25 5.84
CA ALA A 184 -9.40 4.16 6.78
C ALA A 184 -8.34 4.25 7.89
N CYS A 185 -8.52 3.49 8.96
CA CYS A 185 -7.59 3.38 10.08
C CYS A 185 -7.29 1.90 10.39
N PRO A 186 -6.14 1.58 11.02
CA PRO A 186 -5.81 0.22 11.39
C PRO A 186 -6.90 -0.42 12.25
N GLN A 187 -7.28 -1.65 11.91
CA GLN A 187 -8.22 -2.42 12.71
C GLN A 187 -7.58 -2.84 14.03
N THR A 188 -8.37 -2.82 15.11
CA THR A 188 -7.92 -3.23 16.45
C THR A 188 -8.50 -4.58 16.84
N LEU A 189 -7.80 -5.30 17.72
CA LEU A 189 -8.29 -6.55 18.31
C LEU A 189 -9.23 -6.27 19.49
N ALA A 190 -10.29 -7.06 19.59
CA ALA A 190 -11.13 -7.10 20.81
C ALA A 190 -10.52 -8.10 21.81
N LEU A 191 -9.30 -7.82 22.29
CA LEU A 191 -8.54 -8.69 23.17
C LEU A 191 -7.91 -7.89 24.31
N GLU A 192 -7.90 -8.46 25.52
CA GLU A 192 -7.20 -7.87 26.67
C GLU A 192 -5.69 -7.80 26.38
N GLY A 193 -5.06 -6.70 26.78
CA GLY A 193 -3.64 -6.45 26.53
C GLY A 193 -3.34 -5.86 25.14
N ARG A 194 -4.35 -5.61 24.30
CA ARG A 194 -4.15 -4.97 22.97
C ARG A 194 -3.48 -3.59 23.03
N ASP A 195 -3.63 -2.90 24.16
CA ASP A 195 -3.08 -1.56 24.36
C ASP A 195 -1.76 -1.61 25.16
N PHE A 196 -1.20 -2.79 25.42
CA PHE A 196 0.11 -2.91 26.06
C PHE A 196 1.21 -2.34 25.18
N LYS A 197 2.22 -1.75 25.82
CA LYS A 197 3.45 -1.34 25.15
C LYS A 197 4.10 -2.56 24.52
N GLY A 198 4.37 -2.48 23.21
CA GLY A 198 4.88 -3.61 22.43
C GLY A 198 3.83 -4.23 21.49
N VAL A 199 2.58 -3.77 21.53
CA VAL A 199 1.57 -4.10 20.51
C VAL A 199 1.48 -2.95 19.52
N PHE A 200 1.79 -3.22 18.27
CA PHE A 200 1.84 -2.21 17.21
C PHE A 200 1.00 -2.62 16.00
N ASN A 201 0.49 -1.64 15.30
CA ASN A 201 0.10 -1.71 13.90
C ASN A 201 1.04 -0.81 13.08
N PHE A 202 0.84 -0.70 11.77
CA PHE A 202 1.72 0.09 10.91
C PHE A 202 1.81 1.57 11.31
N ALA A 203 0.74 2.16 11.83
CA ALA A 203 0.72 3.56 12.26
C ALA A 203 1.43 3.72 13.62
N SER A 204 1.01 2.96 14.62
CA SER A 204 1.60 3.06 15.97
C SER A 204 3.07 2.64 15.99
N LEU A 205 3.51 1.70 15.17
CA LEU A 205 4.92 1.36 15.03
C LEU A 205 5.75 2.59 14.67
N VAL A 206 5.30 3.34 13.68
CA VAL A 206 5.98 4.56 13.23
C VAL A 206 5.88 5.66 14.29
N ASP A 207 4.73 5.84 14.91
CA ASP A 207 4.49 7.00 15.79
C ASP A 207 4.97 6.79 17.23
N THR A 208 4.95 5.55 17.75
CA THR A 208 5.12 5.31 19.18
C THR A 208 6.28 4.39 19.57
N LEU A 209 6.94 3.68 18.63
CA LEU A 209 8.08 2.83 19.00
C LEU A 209 9.23 3.67 19.59
N ASP A 210 9.56 3.42 20.85
CA ASP A 210 10.57 4.17 21.62
C ASP A 210 11.68 3.28 22.23
N TYR A 211 11.62 1.97 22.00
CA TYR A 211 12.58 0.98 22.49
C TYR A 211 13.04 0.07 21.35
N GLU A 212 14.14 -0.64 21.56
CA GLU A 212 14.59 -1.67 20.62
C GLU A 212 13.85 -2.98 20.91
N PRO A 213 13.05 -3.52 19.96
CA PRO A 213 12.36 -4.79 20.16
C PRO A 213 13.32 -5.96 20.37
N GLY A 214 12.91 -6.94 21.19
CA GLY A 214 13.63 -8.16 21.48
C GLY A 214 13.81 -9.09 20.26
N PRO A 215 14.34 -10.29 20.47
CA PRO A 215 14.76 -11.20 19.41
C PRO A 215 13.58 -11.91 18.69
N THR A 216 12.37 -11.79 19.20
CA THR A 216 11.19 -12.46 18.62
C THR A 216 10.10 -11.44 18.27
N ALA A 217 9.65 -11.47 17.02
CA ALA A 217 8.49 -10.72 16.53
C ALA A 217 7.33 -11.69 16.26
N VAL A 218 6.15 -11.39 16.80
CA VAL A 218 4.92 -12.10 16.46
C VAL A 218 4.05 -11.20 15.61
N VAL A 219 3.79 -11.63 14.38
CA VAL A 219 2.98 -10.90 13.39
C VAL A 219 1.62 -11.57 13.27
N VAL A 220 0.57 -10.81 13.48
CA VAL A 220 -0.82 -11.28 13.42
C VAL A 220 -1.45 -10.82 12.11
N GLY A 221 -1.81 -11.77 11.25
CA GLY A 221 -2.41 -11.54 9.95
C GLY A 221 -1.69 -12.29 8.83
N GLY A 222 -2.43 -12.63 7.76
CA GLY A 222 -1.90 -13.30 6.57
C GLY A 222 -1.96 -12.44 5.30
N GLY A 223 -2.36 -11.18 5.44
CA GLY A 223 -2.49 -10.21 4.35
C GLY A 223 -1.18 -9.52 3.98
N LYS A 224 -1.23 -8.67 2.96
CA LYS A 224 -0.10 -7.93 2.41
C LYS A 224 0.73 -7.25 3.50
N THR A 225 0.13 -6.36 4.29
CA THR A 225 0.81 -5.60 5.35
C THR A 225 1.52 -6.48 6.38
N ALA A 226 0.87 -7.56 6.83
CA ALA A 226 1.46 -8.48 7.81
C ALA A 226 2.73 -9.15 7.24
N ILE A 227 2.67 -9.63 6.00
CA ILE A 227 3.78 -10.33 5.37
C ILE A 227 4.95 -9.38 5.07
N GLU A 228 4.67 -8.19 4.54
CA GLU A 228 5.70 -7.19 4.23
C GLU A 228 6.46 -6.74 5.47
N TYR A 229 5.74 -6.39 6.55
CA TYR A 229 6.39 -6.06 7.83
C TYR A 229 7.08 -7.27 8.47
N GLY A 230 6.49 -8.46 8.35
CA GLY A 230 7.14 -9.71 8.78
C GLY A 230 8.49 -9.94 8.09
N CYS A 231 8.56 -9.73 6.78
CA CYS A 231 9.81 -9.79 6.03
C CYS A 231 10.85 -8.78 6.54
N PHE A 232 10.43 -7.56 6.82
CA PHE A 232 11.32 -6.56 7.40
C PHE A 232 11.86 -7.00 8.77
N PHE A 233 10.98 -7.43 9.69
CA PHE A 233 11.41 -7.87 11.03
C PHE A 233 12.35 -9.08 10.96
N ASN A 234 12.04 -10.05 10.10
CA ASN A 234 12.91 -11.21 9.87
C ASN A 234 14.29 -10.79 9.36
N THR A 235 14.32 -9.90 8.37
CA THR A 235 15.60 -9.45 7.79
C THR A 235 16.44 -8.66 8.80
N THR A 236 15.84 -8.00 9.79
CA THR A 236 16.59 -7.35 10.88
C THR A 236 17.26 -8.33 11.85
N GLY A 237 17.07 -9.64 11.68
CA GLY A 237 17.69 -10.70 12.48
C GLY A 237 16.80 -11.26 13.59
N ARG A 238 15.51 -10.97 13.56
CA ARG A 238 14.57 -11.49 14.54
C ARG A 238 13.90 -12.77 14.08
N ARG A 239 13.69 -13.70 15.01
CA ARG A 239 12.76 -14.80 14.80
C ARG A 239 11.37 -14.21 14.54
N THR A 240 10.80 -14.45 13.37
CA THR A 240 9.52 -13.87 12.97
C THR A 240 8.51 -14.97 12.77
N ILE A 241 7.45 -14.93 13.59
CA ILE A 241 6.33 -15.88 13.56
C ILE A 241 5.12 -15.13 13.01
N VAL A 242 4.61 -15.57 11.87
CA VAL A 242 3.39 -15.03 11.25
C VAL A 242 2.23 -15.98 11.53
N ILE A 243 1.24 -15.52 12.28
CA ILE A 243 0.02 -16.28 12.55
C ILE A 243 -1.14 -15.75 11.72
N SER A 244 -1.94 -16.66 11.16
CA SER A 244 -3.11 -16.30 10.35
C SER A 244 -4.25 -17.29 10.54
N ARG A 245 -5.49 -16.81 10.49
CA ARG A 245 -6.70 -17.64 10.59
C ARG A 245 -6.84 -18.61 9.42
N ASP A 246 -6.40 -18.17 8.25
CA ASP A 246 -6.41 -18.92 7.01
C ASP A 246 -4.98 -19.02 6.45
N ARG A 247 -4.87 -19.55 5.22
CA ARG A 247 -3.59 -19.56 4.49
C ARG A 247 -3.03 -18.15 4.33
N PRO A 248 -1.70 -17.95 4.44
CA PRO A 248 -1.06 -16.68 4.12
C PRO A 248 -1.21 -16.30 2.65
N LEU A 249 -1.16 -14.99 2.36
CA LEU A 249 -1.20 -14.41 1.00
C LEU A 249 -2.45 -14.81 0.19
N PRO A 250 -3.67 -14.70 0.74
CA PRO A 250 -4.89 -15.09 0.04
C PRO A 250 -5.16 -14.24 -1.21
N MET A 251 -4.57 -13.02 -1.30
CA MET A 251 -4.75 -12.11 -2.44
C MET A 251 -3.99 -12.56 -3.69
N ILE A 252 -2.94 -13.36 -3.56
CA ILE A 252 -2.26 -13.95 -4.72
C ILE A 252 -3.11 -15.12 -5.21
N ASN A 253 -3.85 -14.89 -6.28
CA ASN A 253 -4.81 -15.83 -6.86
C ASN A 253 -4.19 -16.97 -7.69
N GLU A 254 -2.85 -17.03 -7.73
CA GLU A 254 -2.09 -18.07 -8.41
C GLU A 254 -1.33 -18.92 -7.39
N GLY A 255 -1.65 -20.23 -7.37
CA GLY A 255 -1.19 -21.14 -6.31
C GLY A 255 0.30 -21.40 -6.30
N GLU A 256 0.89 -21.60 -7.47
CA GLU A 256 2.32 -21.87 -7.63
C GLU A 256 3.18 -20.65 -7.26
N THR A 257 2.78 -19.46 -7.72
CA THR A 257 3.45 -18.19 -7.37
C THR A 257 3.43 -17.96 -5.86
N ARG A 258 2.29 -18.21 -5.22
CA ARG A 258 2.16 -18.09 -3.77
C ARG A 258 3.02 -19.10 -3.03
N ALA A 259 3.03 -20.36 -3.47
CA ALA A 259 3.85 -21.42 -2.87
C ALA A 259 5.34 -21.12 -2.99
N TYR A 260 5.78 -20.71 -4.18
CA TYR A 260 7.17 -20.30 -4.41
C TYR A 260 7.59 -19.16 -3.45
N LEU A 261 6.75 -18.14 -3.31
CA LEU A 261 7.06 -17.01 -2.44
C LEU A 261 7.16 -17.40 -0.97
N LEU A 262 6.21 -18.20 -0.48
CA LEU A 262 6.22 -18.67 0.92
C LEU A 262 7.45 -19.54 1.21
N GLU A 263 7.78 -20.46 0.32
CA GLU A 263 8.96 -21.31 0.44
C GLU A 263 10.26 -20.48 0.54
N ARG A 264 10.38 -19.44 -0.31
CA ARG A 264 11.54 -18.52 -0.25
C ARG A 264 11.60 -17.74 1.07
N MET A 265 10.47 -17.33 1.63
CA MET A 265 10.41 -16.66 2.93
C MET A 265 10.77 -17.62 4.07
N GLU A 266 10.32 -18.87 4.03
CA GLU A 266 10.67 -19.92 5.01
C GLU A 266 12.17 -20.23 4.96
N GLU A 267 12.78 -20.28 3.80
CA GLU A 267 14.24 -20.43 3.64
C GLU A 267 15.01 -19.26 4.27
N GLN A 268 14.41 -18.06 4.33
CA GLN A 268 14.98 -16.92 5.05
C GLN A 268 14.68 -16.95 6.56
N GLY A 269 14.04 -18.01 7.06
CA GLY A 269 13.77 -18.22 8.47
C GLY A 269 12.48 -17.63 9.01
N MET A 270 11.54 -17.24 8.15
CA MET A 270 10.18 -16.90 8.60
C MET A 270 9.39 -18.15 8.96
N GLU A 271 8.62 -18.09 10.03
CA GLU A 271 7.72 -19.15 10.46
C GLU A 271 6.27 -18.78 10.13
N PHE A 272 5.58 -19.60 9.37
CA PHE A 272 4.15 -19.42 9.09
C PHE A 272 3.32 -20.43 9.88
N TRP A 273 2.38 -19.91 10.69
CA TRP A 273 1.45 -20.71 11.48
C TRP A 273 0.01 -20.42 10.99
N PRO A 274 -0.43 -21.06 9.89
CA PRO A 274 -1.80 -20.92 9.42
C PRO A 274 -2.78 -21.61 10.36
N ASN A 275 -4.09 -21.29 10.20
CA ASN A 275 -5.17 -21.78 11.06
C ASN A 275 -4.90 -21.51 12.55
N SER A 276 -4.32 -20.34 12.85
CA SER A 276 -3.91 -19.95 14.19
C SER A 276 -4.39 -18.54 14.49
N GLU A 277 -4.71 -18.29 15.76
CA GLU A 277 -5.19 -16.99 16.22
C GLU A 277 -4.53 -16.59 17.55
N LEU A 278 -4.41 -15.28 17.75
CA LEU A 278 -3.95 -14.72 19.03
C LEU A 278 -5.05 -14.89 20.07
N ALA A 279 -4.80 -15.69 21.11
CA ALA A 279 -5.76 -15.99 22.16
C ALA A 279 -5.62 -15.07 23.38
N ALA A 280 -4.39 -14.66 23.72
CA ALA A 280 -4.13 -13.73 24.82
C ALA A 280 -2.81 -12.97 24.61
N ILE A 281 -2.74 -11.77 25.17
CA ILE A 281 -1.52 -10.97 25.31
C ILE A 281 -1.28 -10.78 26.80
N GLU A 282 -0.12 -11.19 27.28
CA GLU A 282 0.25 -11.10 28.69
C GLU A 282 1.41 -10.11 28.86
N GLY A 283 1.23 -9.19 29.77
CA GLY A 283 2.21 -8.15 30.09
C GLY A 283 2.70 -8.21 31.51
N ASP A 284 3.71 -7.40 31.79
CA ASP A 284 4.18 -7.15 33.16
C ASP A 284 3.32 -6.07 33.88
N ALA A 285 3.68 -5.78 35.14
CA ALA A 285 2.99 -4.78 35.94
C ALA A 285 3.10 -3.35 35.39
N GLN A 286 4.00 -3.11 34.42
CA GLN A 286 4.18 -1.84 33.72
C GLN A 286 3.40 -1.78 32.39
N GLY A 287 2.65 -2.84 32.05
CA GLY A 287 1.89 -2.93 30.81
C GLY A 287 2.75 -3.18 29.57
N GLN A 288 3.97 -3.71 29.74
CA GLN A 288 4.82 -4.14 28.63
C GLN A 288 4.53 -5.59 28.28
N VAL A 289 4.33 -5.92 26.99
CA VAL A 289 4.15 -7.31 26.51
C VAL A 289 5.35 -8.17 26.91
N ARG A 290 5.06 -9.40 27.37
CA ARG A 290 6.07 -10.41 27.75
C ARG A 290 5.82 -11.75 27.08
N THR A 291 4.57 -12.10 26.85
CA THR A 291 4.17 -13.38 26.27
C THR A 291 2.89 -13.21 25.49
N VAL A 292 2.77 -13.94 24.40
CA VAL A 292 1.49 -14.16 23.72
C VAL A 292 1.09 -15.62 23.77
N VAL A 293 -0.22 -15.85 23.85
CA VAL A 293 -0.81 -17.19 23.75
C VAL A 293 -1.43 -17.32 22.36
N ILE A 294 -0.99 -18.31 21.59
CA ILE A 294 -1.44 -18.55 20.25
C ILE A 294 -2.22 -19.87 20.24
N ARG A 295 -3.47 -19.83 19.82
CA ARG A 295 -4.29 -21.01 19.61
C ARG A 295 -4.01 -21.56 18.22
N THR A 296 -3.54 -22.80 18.15
CA THR A 296 -3.23 -23.52 16.92
C THR A 296 -4.09 -24.78 16.80
N PRO A 297 -4.15 -25.45 15.64
CA PRO A 297 -4.84 -26.74 15.51
C PRO A 297 -4.31 -27.84 16.44
N LYS A 298 -3.09 -27.67 16.97
CA LYS A 298 -2.45 -28.64 17.88
C LYS A 298 -2.58 -28.27 19.36
N GLY A 299 -3.27 -27.17 19.68
CA GLY A 299 -3.41 -26.63 21.03
C GLY A 299 -2.81 -25.23 21.18
N GLU A 300 -2.80 -24.73 22.42
CA GLU A 300 -2.26 -23.43 22.74
C GLU A 300 -0.75 -23.48 22.93
N ILE A 301 -0.06 -22.52 22.31
CA ILE A 301 1.38 -22.33 22.40
C ILE A 301 1.66 -20.96 23.00
N ARG A 302 2.56 -20.91 23.97
CA ARG A 302 3.01 -19.67 24.60
C ARG A 302 4.33 -19.23 23.95
N VAL A 303 4.37 -18.01 23.46
CA VAL A 303 5.56 -17.43 22.83
C VAL A 303 6.00 -16.22 23.63
N ALA A 304 7.22 -16.26 24.16
CA ALA A 304 7.84 -15.12 24.82
C ALA A 304 8.22 -14.06 23.75
N THR A 305 7.69 -12.86 23.89
CA THR A 305 7.96 -11.72 23.02
C THR A 305 7.61 -10.41 23.73
N ASP A 306 8.30 -9.35 23.38
CA ASP A 306 7.95 -7.98 23.75
C ASP A 306 7.46 -7.17 22.54
N PHE A 307 7.26 -7.84 21.38
CA PHE A 307 6.95 -7.20 20.12
C PHE A 307 5.89 -7.98 19.33
N VAL A 308 4.70 -7.39 19.23
CA VAL A 308 3.55 -7.91 18.49
C VAL A 308 3.14 -6.91 17.43
N PHE A 309 3.03 -7.35 16.18
CA PHE A 309 2.58 -6.51 15.07
C PHE A 309 1.23 -6.99 14.53
N LEU A 310 0.26 -6.08 14.47
CA LEU A 310 -1.10 -6.34 14.01
C LEU A 310 -1.26 -5.88 12.54
N GLY A 311 -1.21 -6.81 11.61
CA GLY A 311 -1.51 -6.63 10.19
C GLY A 311 -2.87 -7.22 9.81
N ILE A 312 -3.92 -6.88 10.56
CA ILE A 312 -5.25 -7.51 10.51
C ILE A 312 -6.27 -6.75 9.65
N GLY A 313 -5.81 -5.80 8.85
CA GLY A 313 -6.65 -4.97 7.99
C GLY A 313 -6.96 -3.60 8.57
N GLU A 314 -7.87 -2.91 7.90
CA GLU A 314 -8.27 -1.54 8.22
C GLU A 314 -9.79 -1.42 8.30
N CYS A 315 -10.27 -0.41 9.03
CA CYS A 315 -11.68 -0.05 9.11
C CYS A 315 -11.90 1.37 8.56
N PRO A 316 -13.01 1.62 7.85
CA PRO A 316 -13.28 2.91 7.23
C PRO A 316 -13.65 3.98 8.25
N ASN A 317 -13.20 5.22 8.02
CA ASN A 317 -13.59 6.39 8.80
C ASN A 317 -14.96 6.93 8.32
N SER A 318 -16.00 6.09 8.38
CA SER A 318 -17.34 6.35 7.81
C SER A 318 -18.41 6.70 8.83
N GLU A 319 -18.13 6.60 10.13
CA GLU A 319 -19.13 6.73 11.20
C GLU A 319 -19.89 8.05 11.12
N GLU A 320 -19.21 9.19 11.11
CA GLU A 320 -19.84 10.50 11.05
C GLU A 320 -20.69 10.70 9.77
N ALA A 321 -20.18 10.24 8.62
CA ALA A 321 -20.93 10.33 7.37
C ALA A 321 -22.19 9.45 7.38
N ARG A 322 -22.12 8.29 8.00
CA ARG A 322 -23.26 7.40 8.18
C ARG A 322 -24.31 8.01 9.11
N GLU A 323 -23.86 8.55 10.26
CA GLU A 323 -24.78 9.09 11.28
C GLU A 323 -25.42 10.40 10.86
N VAL A 324 -24.66 11.31 10.24
CA VAL A 324 -25.15 12.65 9.90
C VAL A 324 -25.86 12.67 8.54
N LEU A 325 -25.30 11.97 7.54
CA LEU A 325 -25.83 12.01 6.17
C LEU A 325 -26.67 10.80 5.80
N GLY A 326 -26.56 9.69 6.52
CA GLY A 326 -27.25 8.44 6.17
C GLY A 326 -26.70 7.76 4.93
N VAL A 327 -25.40 7.92 4.62
CA VAL A 327 -24.78 7.22 3.47
C VAL A 327 -24.85 5.71 3.67
N SER A 328 -25.13 4.98 2.58
CA SER A 328 -25.16 3.52 2.60
C SER A 328 -23.73 2.95 2.73
N VAL A 329 -23.58 1.96 3.61
CA VAL A 329 -22.32 1.22 3.80
C VAL A 329 -22.51 -0.27 3.53
N ASP A 330 -21.39 -1.00 3.36
CA ASP A 330 -21.40 -2.47 3.31
C ASP A 330 -21.34 -3.09 4.72
N ALA A 331 -21.14 -4.40 4.79
CA ALA A 331 -21.10 -5.15 6.06
C ALA A 331 -19.88 -4.76 6.93
N GLU A 332 -18.79 -4.36 6.31
CA GLU A 332 -17.55 -3.93 6.94
C GLU A 332 -17.53 -2.42 7.27
N GLY A 333 -18.56 -1.67 6.85
CA GLY A 333 -18.73 -0.24 7.10
C GLY A 333 -18.15 0.67 6.00
N PHE A 334 -17.65 0.15 4.90
CA PHE A 334 -17.17 0.95 3.78
C PHE A 334 -18.32 1.62 3.03
N VAL A 335 -18.12 2.87 2.63
CA VAL A 335 -19.15 3.64 1.94
C VAL A 335 -19.37 3.10 0.53
N LYS A 336 -20.63 2.73 0.21
CA LYS A 336 -21.03 2.28 -1.13
C LYS A 336 -21.09 3.43 -2.11
N VAL A 337 -20.44 3.27 -3.26
CA VAL A 337 -20.48 4.23 -4.36
C VAL A 337 -20.81 3.53 -5.68
N ASN A 338 -21.35 4.30 -6.61
CA ASN A 338 -21.51 3.85 -8.00
C ASN A 338 -20.23 4.16 -8.81
N SER A 339 -20.21 3.79 -10.09
CA SER A 339 -19.05 4.03 -10.98
C SER A 339 -18.70 5.52 -11.18
N ARG A 340 -19.55 6.46 -10.79
CA ARG A 340 -19.29 7.90 -10.80
C ARG A 340 -18.81 8.42 -9.43
N MET A 341 -18.44 7.55 -8.50
CA MET A 341 -18.06 7.87 -7.11
C MET A 341 -19.17 8.52 -6.28
N ARG A 342 -20.44 8.46 -6.72
CA ARG A 342 -21.59 9.00 -5.98
C ARG A 342 -22.05 8.01 -4.92
N THR A 343 -22.32 8.51 -3.73
CA THR A 343 -22.96 7.77 -2.65
C THR A 343 -24.48 7.63 -2.86
N SER A 344 -25.17 7.07 -1.89
CA SER A 344 -26.65 7.04 -1.86
C SER A 344 -27.29 8.41 -1.60
N VAL A 345 -26.51 9.41 -1.18
CA VAL A 345 -26.98 10.76 -0.84
C VAL A 345 -26.66 11.71 -2.00
N PRO A 346 -27.64 12.49 -2.49
CA PRO A 346 -27.41 13.47 -3.55
C PRO A 346 -26.31 14.47 -3.17
N TYR A 347 -25.46 14.83 -4.15
CA TYR A 347 -24.33 15.77 -4.02
C TYR A 347 -23.20 15.30 -3.09
N VAL A 348 -23.28 14.06 -2.59
CA VAL A 348 -22.23 13.46 -1.75
C VAL A 348 -21.50 12.36 -2.52
N TYR A 349 -20.18 12.48 -2.60
CA TYR A 349 -19.25 11.52 -3.19
C TYR A 349 -18.40 10.89 -2.10
N ALA A 350 -17.86 9.69 -2.36
CA ALA A 350 -16.87 9.07 -1.48
C ALA A 350 -15.74 8.43 -2.31
N VAL A 351 -14.51 8.55 -1.82
CA VAL A 351 -13.30 8.16 -2.56
C VAL A 351 -12.20 7.63 -1.63
N GLY A 352 -11.20 6.96 -2.21
CA GLY A 352 -10.04 6.42 -1.48
C GLY A 352 -10.38 5.17 -0.69
N ASP A 353 -9.69 4.98 0.43
CA ASP A 353 -9.83 3.78 1.26
C ASP A 353 -11.19 3.70 1.97
N LEU A 354 -11.88 4.82 2.10
CA LEU A 354 -13.24 4.89 2.61
C LEU A 354 -14.25 4.03 1.84
N VAL A 355 -13.96 3.71 0.57
CA VAL A 355 -14.83 2.90 -0.31
C VAL A 355 -14.34 1.46 -0.49
N GLY A 356 -13.48 0.99 0.42
CA GLY A 356 -13.05 -0.42 0.49
C GLY A 356 -11.83 -0.78 -0.37
N ALA A 357 -11.55 -2.05 -0.45
CA ALA A 357 -10.38 -2.60 -1.15
C ALA A 357 -10.43 -2.39 -2.69
N PRO A 358 -9.24 -2.39 -3.34
CA PRO A 358 -7.91 -2.40 -2.74
C PRO A 358 -7.56 -1.06 -2.11
N MET A 359 -6.81 -1.09 -1.00
CA MET A 359 -6.31 0.11 -0.31
C MET A 359 -5.04 0.62 -1.01
N GLU A 360 -5.19 1.05 -2.26
CA GLU A 360 -4.06 1.37 -3.12
C GLU A 360 -4.10 2.85 -3.56
N MET A 361 -2.92 3.46 -3.58
CA MET A 361 -2.79 4.88 -3.90
C MET A 361 -3.34 5.23 -5.29
N PHE A 362 -3.13 4.37 -6.29
CA PHE A 362 -3.63 4.63 -7.65
C PHE A 362 -5.16 4.66 -7.69
N LYS A 363 -5.83 3.76 -6.94
CA LYS A 363 -7.30 3.75 -6.81
C LYS A 363 -7.78 5.01 -6.11
N ALA A 364 -7.13 5.39 -5.00
CA ALA A 364 -7.47 6.60 -4.26
C ALA A 364 -7.39 7.85 -5.14
N ARG A 365 -6.26 8.05 -5.84
CA ARG A 365 -6.04 9.16 -6.78
C ARG A 365 -7.08 9.19 -7.90
N LYS A 366 -7.30 8.05 -8.58
CA LYS A 366 -8.30 7.95 -9.65
C LYS A 366 -9.71 8.22 -9.14
N GLY A 367 -10.09 7.65 -8.00
CA GLY A 367 -11.40 7.91 -7.39
C GLY A 367 -11.65 9.41 -7.20
N GLY A 368 -10.68 10.14 -6.63
CA GLY A 368 -10.74 11.59 -6.50
C GLY A 368 -10.89 12.33 -7.84
N MET A 369 -10.08 11.95 -8.84
CA MET A 369 -10.15 12.53 -10.19
C MET A 369 -11.51 12.29 -10.85
N TYR A 370 -12.07 11.07 -10.75
CA TYR A 370 -13.39 10.75 -11.32
C TYR A 370 -14.54 11.46 -10.59
N ALA A 371 -14.44 11.62 -9.27
CA ALA A 371 -15.39 12.45 -8.52
C ALA A 371 -15.35 13.92 -9.03
N ALA A 372 -14.16 14.51 -9.18
CA ALA A 372 -13.98 15.86 -9.71
C ALA A 372 -14.59 16.03 -11.11
N ARG A 373 -14.34 15.11 -12.04
CA ARG A 373 -14.92 15.13 -13.39
C ARG A 373 -16.45 15.10 -13.36
N ASN A 374 -17.02 14.25 -12.53
CA ASN A 374 -18.48 14.16 -12.37
C ASN A 374 -19.10 15.40 -11.71
N ILE A 375 -18.38 16.04 -10.77
CA ILE A 375 -18.77 17.32 -10.17
C ILE A 375 -18.80 18.43 -11.22
N MET A 376 -17.82 18.43 -12.14
CA MET A 376 -17.74 19.42 -13.23
C MET A 376 -18.64 19.10 -14.42
N GLY A 377 -19.52 18.12 -14.30
CA GLY A 377 -20.54 17.82 -15.30
C GLY A 377 -20.16 16.79 -16.36
N GLU A 378 -19.00 16.15 -16.26
CA GLU A 378 -18.68 15.02 -17.13
C GLU A 378 -19.44 13.75 -16.69
N GLU A 379 -19.69 12.83 -17.64
CA GLU A 379 -20.20 11.49 -17.33
C GLU A 379 -19.05 10.49 -17.27
N ALA A 380 -18.20 10.62 -16.25
CA ALA A 380 -17.00 9.81 -16.10
C ALA A 380 -17.26 8.58 -15.22
N HIS A 381 -17.04 7.38 -15.76
CA HIS A 381 -17.22 6.11 -15.07
C HIS A 381 -15.88 5.48 -14.71
N TYR A 382 -15.64 5.26 -13.43
CA TYR A 382 -14.48 4.54 -12.92
C TYR A 382 -14.83 3.07 -12.68
N HIS A 383 -14.19 2.19 -13.41
CA HIS A 383 -14.27 0.75 -13.21
C HIS A 383 -12.89 0.23 -12.86
N LEU A 384 -12.77 -0.29 -11.65
CA LEU A 384 -11.54 -0.95 -11.21
C LEU A 384 -11.55 -2.38 -11.75
N LYS A 385 -10.84 -2.60 -12.85
CA LYS A 385 -10.64 -3.92 -13.45
C LYS A 385 -9.18 -4.08 -13.85
N ASP A 386 -8.70 -5.32 -13.75
CA ASP A 386 -7.41 -5.75 -14.29
C ASP A 386 -6.27 -4.76 -13.96
N TYR A 387 -6.11 -4.46 -12.68
CA TYR A 387 -5.00 -3.65 -12.17
C TYR A 387 -3.86 -4.56 -11.72
N PRO A 388 -2.61 -4.15 -11.95
CA PRO A 388 -1.47 -4.85 -11.38
C PRO A 388 -1.45 -4.63 -9.87
N ASP A 389 -1.33 -5.71 -9.13
CA ASP A 389 -1.12 -5.66 -7.69
C ASP A 389 0.31 -6.09 -7.35
N PHE A 390 0.84 -5.65 -6.22
CA PHE A 390 2.24 -5.88 -5.86
C PHE A 390 2.45 -5.96 -4.35
N MET A 391 3.58 -6.55 -3.96
CA MET A 391 4.07 -6.59 -2.58
C MET A 391 5.57 -6.34 -2.53
N HIS A 392 6.00 -5.71 -1.44
CA HIS A 392 7.39 -5.58 -1.04
C HIS A 392 7.72 -6.57 0.07
N THR A 393 8.37 -7.65 -0.28
CA THR A 393 8.81 -8.68 0.67
C THR A 393 10.34 -8.78 0.66
N HIS A 394 10.92 -9.92 1.04
CA HIS A 394 12.32 -10.23 0.72
C HIS A 394 12.57 -10.10 -0.80
N TYR A 395 11.52 -10.29 -1.59
CA TYR A 395 11.49 -10.14 -3.04
C TYR A 395 10.34 -9.21 -3.43
N GLU A 396 10.49 -8.50 -4.54
CA GLU A 396 9.32 -7.86 -5.14
C GLU A 396 8.40 -8.93 -5.73
N VAL A 397 7.11 -8.72 -5.58
CA VAL A 397 6.08 -9.58 -6.15
C VAL A 397 5.08 -8.71 -6.87
N CYS A 398 4.75 -9.05 -8.11
CA CYS A 398 3.71 -8.37 -8.86
C CYS A 398 2.86 -9.39 -9.62
N TRP A 399 1.55 -9.14 -9.69
CA TRP A 399 0.63 -10.01 -10.40
C TRP A 399 -0.51 -9.23 -11.03
N LEU A 400 -1.09 -9.81 -12.09
CA LEU A 400 -2.18 -9.22 -12.87
C LEU A 400 -3.00 -10.32 -13.50
N GLY A 401 -4.33 -10.18 -13.50
CA GLY A 401 -5.25 -11.05 -14.22
C GLY A 401 -5.58 -12.37 -13.52
N LEU A 402 -5.86 -13.41 -14.31
CA LEU A 402 -6.35 -14.69 -13.83
C LEU A 402 -5.21 -15.61 -13.41
N GLY A 403 -5.37 -16.30 -12.27
CA GLY A 403 -4.57 -17.47 -11.93
C GLY A 403 -4.88 -18.66 -12.85
N GLU A 404 -3.98 -19.65 -12.89
CA GLU A 404 -4.13 -20.80 -13.78
C GLU A 404 -5.43 -21.58 -13.56
N GLU A 405 -5.81 -21.86 -12.30
CA GLU A 405 -7.07 -22.53 -11.97
C GLU A 405 -8.27 -21.75 -12.51
N GLN A 406 -8.32 -20.44 -12.26
CA GLN A 406 -9.40 -19.57 -12.73
C GLN A 406 -9.47 -19.49 -14.27
N ALA A 407 -8.32 -19.53 -14.93
CA ALA A 407 -8.27 -19.54 -16.38
C ALA A 407 -8.81 -20.87 -16.93
N ARG A 408 -8.39 -22.00 -16.38
CA ARG A 408 -8.86 -23.33 -16.80
C ARG A 408 -10.35 -23.56 -16.56
N GLU A 409 -10.95 -22.88 -15.59
CA GLU A 409 -12.41 -22.90 -15.37
C GLU A 409 -13.18 -22.12 -16.44
N ARG A 410 -12.58 -21.09 -17.05
CA ARG A 410 -13.25 -20.12 -17.94
C ARG A 410 -12.93 -20.31 -19.41
N TYR A 411 -11.78 -20.89 -19.72
CA TYR A 411 -11.28 -21.06 -21.08
C TYR A 411 -11.08 -22.53 -21.41
N ARG A 412 -11.43 -22.89 -22.65
CA ARG A 412 -11.34 -24.28 -23.12
C ARG A 412 -9.91 -24.79 -23.19
N GLU A 413 -9.00 -23.90 -23.55
CA GLU A 413 -7.59 -24.21 -23.76
C GLU A 413 -6.74 -23.15 -23.08
N VAL A 414 -5.86 -23.59 -22.17
CA VAL A 414 -4.98 -22.69 -21.40
C VAL A 414 -3.55 -23.15 -21.56
N VAL A 415 -2.72 -22.25 -22.05
CA VAL A 415 -1.27 -22.43 -22.17
C VAL A 415 -0.59 -21.65 -21.07
N VAL A 416 0.42 -22.26 -20.45
CA VAL A 416 1.20 -21.64 -19.37
C VAL A 416 2.67 -21.58 -19.79
N LEU A 417 3.24 -20.39 -19.75
CA LEU A 417 4.68 -20.17 -19.90
C LEU A 417 5.28 -19.82 -18.56
N LYS A 418 6.39 -20.47 -18.18
CA LYS A 418 7.07 -20.27 -16.89
C LYS A 418 8.57 -20.08 -17.03
N LEU A 419 9.14 -19.28 -16.12
CA LEU A 419 10.57 -19.18 -15.86
C LEU A 419 10.82 -19.14 -14.34
N PRO A 420 11.71 -19.97 -13.77
CA PRO A 420 12.38 -21.06 -14.47
C PRO A 420 11.36 -22.07 -14.99
N PRO A 421 11.66 -22.79 -16.07
CA PRO A 421 10.85 -23.94 -16.45
C PRO A 421 10.89 -24.97 -15.33
N ASP A 422 9.93 -25.93 -15.32
CA ASP A 422 9.97 -27.08 -14.41
C ASP A 422 11.30 -27.85 -14.62
N ASN A 423 12.30 -27.45 -13.88
CA ASN A 423 13.62 -28.04 -13.92
C ASN A 423 13.95 -28.57 -12.53
N PRO A 424 14.01 -29.89 -12.35
CA PRO A 424 14.32 -30.49 -11.05
C PRO A 424 15.71 -30.10 -10.51
N ASP A 425 16.62 -29.65 -11.37
CA ASP A 425 17.97 -29.23 -10.99
C ASP A 425 18.03 -27.76 -10.53
N GLY A 426 16.93 -27.04 -10.59
CA GLY A 426 16.79 -25.69 -10.01
C GLY A 426 17.65 -24.59 -10.65
N HIS A 427 18.25 -24.84 -11.82
CA HIS A 427 19.00 -23.81 -12.52
C HIS A 427 18.07 -22.96 -13.39
N ALA A 428 18.03 -21.66 -13.13
CA ALA A 428 17.37 -20.72 -14.03
C ALA A 428 18.07 -20.72 -15.39
N VAL A 429 17.35 -21.12 -16.43
CA VAL A 429 17.89 -21.16 -17.81
C VAL A 429 17.84 -19.80 -18.48
N SER A 430 17.16 -18.83 -17.88
CA SER A 430 17.14 -17.45 -18.34
C SER A 430 17.29 -16.49 -17.17
N LEU A 431 17.99 -15.43 -17.42
CA LEU A 431 18.32 -14.40 -16.46
C LEU A 431 17.19 -13.38 -16.42
N PRO A 432 16.30 -13.40 -15.42
CA PRO A 432 15.49 -12.22 -15.18
C PRO A 432 16.45 -11.12 -14.76
N ALA A 433 16.40 -10.02 -15.46
CA ALA A 433 17.36 -8.94 -15.26
C ALA A 433 16.64 -7.70 -14.75
N GLY A 434 17.08 -7.23 -13.64
CA GLY A 434 16.72 -5.97 -13.03
C GLY A 434 17.86 -5.53 -12.14
N ASP A 435 17.74 -4.43 -11.49
CA ASP A 435 18.72 -3.97 -10.50
C ASP A 435 19.08 -5.12 -9.55
N ARG A 436 20.40 -5.44 -9.46
CA ARG A 436 20.96 -6.51 -8.62
C ARG A 436 20.63 -7.95 -9.06
N MET A 437 19.79 -8.16 -10.07
CA MET A 437 19.41 -9.50 -10.52
C MET A 437 20.56 -10.30 -11.07
N MET A 438 21.54 -9.66 -11.73
CA MET A 438 22.72 -10.35 -12.24
C MET A 438 23.54 -10.99 -11.13
N LEU A 439 23.64 -10.36 -9.95
CA LEU A 439 24.30 -10.97 -8.80
C LEU A 439 23.57 -12.24 -8.36
N TYR A 440 22.25 -12.17 -8.22
CA TYR A 440 21.44 -13.34 -7.85
C TYR A 440 21.51 -14.42 -8.92
N ALA A 441 21.30 -14.07 -10.17
CA ALA A 441 21.29 -15.01 -11.29
C ALA A 441 22.63 -15.76 -11.43
N MET A 442 23.75 -15.09 -11.21
CA MET A 442 25.08 -15.67 -11.36
C MET A 442 25.58 -16.38 -10.10
N MET A 443 25.22 -15.92 -8.93
CA MET A 443 25.81 -16.39 -7.67
C MET A 443 24.80 -17.14 -6.78
N GLU A 444 23.51 -16.85 -6.90
CA GLU A 444 22.42 -17.49 -6.15
C GLU A 444 21.20 -17.71 -7.05
N PRO A 445 21.28 -18.63 -8.05
CA PRO A 445 20.22 -18.80 -9.05
C PRO A 445 18.84 -19.11 -8.47
N ARG A 446 18.76 -19.73 -7.28
CA ARG A 446 17.48 -19.98 -6.58
C ARG A 446 16.73 -18.70 -6.23
N LEU A 447 17.45 -17.60 -6.05
CA LEU A 447 16.89 -16.29 -5.69
C LEU A 447 16.64 -15.39 -6.90
N SER A 448 16.89 -15.89 -8.12
CA SER A 448 16.75 -15.10 -9.34
C SER A 448 15.29 -14.79 -9.71
N GLY A 449 14.34 -15.47 -9.09
CA GLY A 449 12.92 -15.17 -9.24
C GLY A 449 12.15 -16.21 -10.04
N PHE A 450 10.86 -15.90 -10.19
CA PHE A 450 9.86 -16.74 -10.86
C PHE A 450 8.96 -15.87 -11.73
N GLN A 451 8.69 -16.31 -12.96
CA GLN A 451 7.77 -15.64 -13.87
C GLN A 451 6.80 -16.63 -14.48
N LYS A 452 5.54 -16.22 -14.63
CA LYS A 452 4.49 -17.05 -15.20
C LYS A 452 3.54 -16.20 -16.03
N LEU A 453 3.26 -16.64 -17.26
CA LEU A 453 2.19 -16.13 -18.11
C LEU A 453 1.12 -17.19 -18.31
N ILE A 454 -0.14 -16.78 -18.24
CA ILE A 454 -1.31 -17.61 -18.49
C ILE A 454 -1.99 -17.07 -19.73
N ILE A 455 -2.24 -17.93 -20.71
CA ILE A 455 -2.63 -17.58 -22.07
C ILE A 455 -3.86 -18.39 -22.47
N ASP A 456 -4.81 -17.74 -23.15
CA ASP A 456 -5.88 -18.44 -23.86
C ASP A 456 -5.29 -19.09 -25.14
N GLY A 457 -5.31 -20.40 -25.17
CA GLY A 457 -4.73 -21.16 -26.31
C GLY A 457 -5.43 -20.90 -27.63
N THR A 458 -6.68 -20.50 -27.63
CA THR A 458 -7.48 -20.23 -28.84
C THR A 458 -7.22 -18.82 -29.39
N SER A 459 -7.36 -17.78 -28.57
CA SER A 459 -7.20 -16.38 -28.99
C SER A 459 -5.77 -15.86 -28.86
N ARG A 460 -4.90 -16.60 -28.19
CA ARG A 460 -3.51 -16.24 -27.86
C ARG A 460 -3.37 -15.01 -26.94
N ARG A 461 -4.48 -14.56 -26.32
CA ARG A 461 -4.49 -13.43 -25.40
C ARG A 461 -3.86 -13.82 -24.08
N ILE A 462 -3.14 -12.88 -23.47
CA ILE A 462 -2.60 -13.00 -22.12
C ILE A 462 -3.74 -12.79 -21.14
N LEU A 463 -4.01 -13.79 -20.31
CA LEU A 463 -5.05 -13.81 -19.29
C LEU A 463 -4.53 -13.46 -17.90
N GLY A 464 -3.26 -13.76 -17.63
CA GLY A 464 -2.62 -13.51 -16.34
C GLY A 464 -1.11 -13.46 -16.45
N ALA A 465 -0.49 -12.66 -15.59
CA ALA A 465 0.95 -12.51 -15.48
C ALA A 465 1.36 -12.43 -14.01
N PHE A 466 2.43 -13.14 -13.64
CA PHE A 466 2.94 -13.24 -12.27
C PHE A 466 4.46 -13.17 -12.29
N HIS A 467 5.03 -12.36 -11.39
CA HIS A 467 6.47 -12.23 -11.24
C HIS A 467 6.84 -12.08 -9.76
N VAL A 468 7.79 -12.91 -9.33
CA VAL A 468 8.47 -12.81 -8.02
C VAL A 468 9.94 -12.57 -8.31
N GLY A 469 10.51 -11.48 -7.84
CA GLY A 469 11.93 -11.15 -8.05
C GLY A 469 12.19 -9.66 -8.09
N CYS A 470 13.46 -9.26 -8.10
CA CYS A 470 13.84 -7.86 -8.16
C CYS A 470 13.30 -7.19 -9.43
N GLY A 471 12.74 -5.99 -9.30
CA GLY A 471 12.18 -5.23 -10.42
C GLY A 471 10.88 -5.80 -10.99
N ALA A 472 10.20 -6.67 -10.25
CA ALA A 472 8.95 -7.30 -10.70
C ALA A 472 7.89 -6.27 -11.14
N LYS A 473 7.84 -5.08 -10.51
CA LYS A 473 6.87 -4.03 -10.83
C LYS A 473 7.07 -3.39 -12.20
N ASP A 474 8.29 -3.33 -12.69
CA ASP A 474 8.64 -2.47 -13.83
C ASP A 474 7.92 -2.86 -15.11
N GLY A 475 7.73 -4.16 -15.35
CA GLY A 475 7.01 -4.64 -16.52
C GLY A 475 5.49 -4.59 -16.44
N PHE A 476 4.91 -4.53 -15.24
CA PHE A 476 3.46 -4.63 -15.08
C PHE A 476 2.71 -3.34 -15.42
N GLN A 477 3.38 -2.20 -15.39
CA GLN A 477 2.74 -0.93 -15.73
C GLN A 477 2.30 -0.87 -17.20
N TYR A 478 3.05 -1.44 -18.12
CA TYR A 478 2.66 -1.53 -19.53
C TYR A 478 1.75 -2.72 -19.82
N LEU A 479 1.92 -3.86 -19.14
CA LEU A 479 1.08 -5.04 -19.35
C LEU A 479 -0.40 -4.78 -19.03
N ALA A 480 -0.71 -4.04 -17.96
CA ALA A 480 -2.08 -3.81 -17.54
C ALA A 480 -2.96 -3.13 -18.60
N PRO A 481 -2.58 -2.00 -19.24
CA PRO A 481 -3.34 -1.44 -20.35
C PRO A 481 -3.37 -2.35 -21.56
N MET A 482 -2.28 -3.02 -21.89
CA MET A 482 -2.19 -3.88 -23.06
C MET A 482 -3.06 -5.14 -22.93
N MET A 483 -3.06 -5.80 -21.78
CA MET A 483 -3.94 -6.94 -21.50
C MET A 483 -5.42 -6.55 -21.57
N ARG A 484 -5.77 -5.38 -21.04
CA ARG A 484 -7.14 -4.84 -21.12
C ARG A 484 -7.57 -4.62 -22.57
N ASP A 485 -6.65 -4.20 -23.43
CA ASP A 485 -6.90 -3.99 -24.86
C ASP A 485 -6.80 -5.29 -25.68
N GLY A 486 -6.50 -6.43 -25.01
CA GLY A 486 -6.51 -7.77 -25.59
C GLY A 486 -5.17 -8.24 -26.16
N LEU A 487 -4.06 -7.77 -25.59
CA LEU A 487 -2.70 -8.14 -25.95
C LEU A 487 -2.54 -9.66 -26.11
N THR A 488 -1.95 -10.05 -27.23
CA THR A 488 -1.56 -11.44 -27.52
C THR A 488 -0.08 -11.68 -27.20
N VAL A 489 0.28 -12.94 -27.06
CA VAL A 489 1.70 -13.33 -26.89
C VAL A 489 2.56 -12.96 -28.09
N ASP A 490 1.98 -12.92 -29.29
CA ASP A 490 2.69 -12.54 -30.52
C ASP A 490 3.03 -11.06 -30.48
N GLU A 491 2.04 -10.21 -30.19
CA GLU A 491 2.24 -8.77 -30.07
C GLU A 491 3.23 -8.41 -28.96
N LEU A 492 3.18 -9.12 -27.81
CA LEU A 492 4.16 -8.93 -26.75
C LEU A 492 5.57 -9.35 -27.21
N GLY A 493 5.67 -10.43 -27.98
CA GLY A 493 6.94 -10.92 -28.53
C GLY A 493 7.60 -9.98 -29.56
N GLU A 494 6.80 -9.17 -30.27
CA GLU A 494 7.29 -8.20 -31.26
C GLU A 494 7.72 -6.85 -30.65
N MET A 495 7.49 -6.63 -29.35
CA MET A 495 7.88 -5.38 -28.70
C MET A 495 9.40 -5.26 -28.57
N ASP A 496 9.91 -4.04 -28.79
CA ASP A 496 11.28 -3.69 -28.46
C ASP A 496 11.39 -3.38 -26.96
N GLU A 497 12.37 -3.99 -26.31
CA GLU A 497 12.65 -3.76 -24.89
C GLU A 497 14.07 -3.27 -24.66
N LEU A 498 14.27 -2.56 -23.58
CA LEU A 498 15.60 -2.29 -23.06
C LEU A 498 16.19 -3.57 -22.47
N PHE A 499 17.34 -3.97 -22.94
CA PHE A 499 18.08 -5.07 -22.35
C PHE A 499 18.74 -4.61 -21.04
N LEU A 500 18.65 -5.38 -20.24
CA LEU A 500 18.26 -6.06 -19.06
C LEU A 500 16.96 -5.49 -18.46
N ASN A 501 15.84 -6.00 -18.87
CA ASN A 501 14.54 -5.63 -18.31
C ASN A 501 14.14 -6.65 -17.22
N PRO A 502 13.72 -6.23 -16.04
CA PRO A 502 13.30 -7.14 -14.98
C PRO A 502 12.10 -8.02 -15.38
N SER A 503 11.23 -7.54 -16.24
CA SER A 503 10.09 -8.33 -16.75
C SER A 503 10.44 -9.06 -18.03
N TYR A 504 10.89 -10.26 -17.87
CA TYR A 504 11.32 -11.13 -18.99
C TYR A 504 10.17 -11.66 -19.85
N PHE A 505 8.96 -11.18 -19.66
CA PHE A 505 7.77 -11.64 -20.39
C PHE A 505 7.92 -11.53 -21.90
N ILE A 506 8.51 -10.46 -22.41
CA ILE A 506 8.77 -10.25 -23.85
C ILE A 506 9.68 -11.36 -24.38
N GLN A 507 10.80 -11.60 -23.69
CA GLN A 507 11.73 -12.65 -24.08
C GLN A 507 11.13 -14.06 -23.94
N LEU A 508 10.31 -14.27 -22.91
CA LEU A 508 9.61 -15.53 -22.72
C LEU A 508 8.69 -15.83 -23.91
N CYS A 509 7.97 -14.84 -24.40
CA CYS A 509 7.14 -14.96 -25.59
C CYS A 509 8.00 -15.26 -26.85
N ARG A 510 9.10 -14.54 -27.08
CA ARG A 510 10.01 -14.77 -28.21
C ARG A 510 10.63 -16.16 -28.20
N LEU A 511 11.16 -16.60 -27.08
CA LEU A 511 11.77 -17.91 -26.93
C LEU A 511 10.78 -19.04 -27.24
N ARG A 512 9.55 -18.89 -26.82
CA ARG A 512 8.50 -19.88 -27.01
C ARG A 512 7.83 -19.82 -28.37
N ALA A 513 7.85 -18.66 -29.05
CA ALA A 513 7.37 -18.54 -30.42
C ALA A 513 8.10 -19.47 -31.41
N GLY A 514 9.36 -19.83 -31.11
CA GLY A 514 10.11 -20.85 -31.85
C GLY A 514 9.85 -22.29 -31.39
N SER A 515 9.13 -22.52 -30.31
CA SER A 515 8.88 -23.87 -29.77
C SER A 515 7.67 -24.53 -30.43
N LYS A 516 7.65 -25.88 -30.48
CA LYS A 516 6.49 -26.63 -30.98
C LYS A 516 5.21 -26.30 -30.20
N VAL A 517 5.33 -26.06 -28.91
CA VAL A 517 4.20 -25.75 -28.01
C VAL A 517 3.46 -24.46 -28.40
N LEU A 518 4.14 -23.48 -29.01
CA LEU A 518 3.49 -22.25 -29.51
C LEU A 518 3.20 -22.30 -31.01
N ARG A 519 3.84 -23.19 -31.78
CA ARG A 519 3.54 -23.39 -33.18
C ARG A 519 2.21 -24.12 -33.39
N ASP A 520 1.79 -24.93 -32.43
CA ASP A 520 0.54 -25.69 -32.47
C ASP A 520 -0.64 -24.89 -31.86
N LEU A 521 -0.39 -23.62 -31.46
CA LEU A 521 -1.38 -22.63 -31.12
C LEU A 521 -1.65 -21.75 -32.35
#